data_bdc82361af285595715e07f69ee098d8
#
_entry.id   bdc82361af285595715e07f69ee098d8
#
_cell.length_a   1.000
_cell.length_b   1.000
_cell.length_c   1.000
_cell.angle_alpha   90.00
_cell.angle_beta   90.00
_cell.angle_gamma   90.00
#
_symmetry.space_group_name_H-M   'P 1'
#
loop_
_entity.id
_entity.type
_entity.pdbx_description
1 polymer ?
#
loop_
_entity_poly.entity_id
_entity_poly.type
_entity_poly.pdbx_seq_one_letter_code
_entity_poly.pdbx_strand_id
1 'polypeptide(L)'
;MRSKYLKYLNEDIKFDKETMIGIFCLLVVITGMFGFIYEFIFYYFNGGMKTFYWRGGNFLPWINIYATGSIMIYLLTYKDRKKPLKVFLVSVITTGILEYFSGLGMDKIAGKRCWDYSQEILGALNINGYVCLRSVLVFGVFSLLLIYIVLPLIFYIAKKSNKKVFVTTSIIL
;
A
#
# COMPACT_ATOMS: atom_id res chain seq x y z
N MET A 1 9.19 0.51 25.41
CA MET A 1 8.90 0.34 23.95
C MET A 1 8.04 1.47 23.38
N ARG A 2 6.91 1.81 24.00
CA ARG A 2 5.96 2.85 23.54
C ARG A 2 6.57 4.24 23.31
N SER A 3 7.47 4.72 24.19
CA SER A 3 8.08 6.06 24.06
C SER A 3 9.06 6.16 22.86
N LYS A 4 9.84 5.11 22.58
CA LYS A 4 10.75 5.08 21.42
C LYS A 4 10.00 5.04 20.10
N TYR A 5 8.85 4.38 20.07
CA TYR A 5 8.01 4.26 18.88
C TYR A 5 7.35 5.61 18.52
N LEU A 6 6.84 6.33 19.53
CA LEU A 6 6.26 7.66 19.36
C LEU A 6 7.26 8.70 18.82
N LYS A 7 8.56 8.50 19.06
CA LYS A 7 9.62 9.32 18.48
C LYS A 7 9.54 9.35 16.95
N TYR A 8 9.34 8.18 16.32
CA TYR A 8 9.29 8.08 14.85
C TYR A 8 8.06 8.74 14.22
N LEU A 9 7.01 8.97 15.02
CA LEU A 9 5.82 9.72 14.57
C LEU A 9 5.98 11.23 14.79
N ASN A 10 6.69 11.65 15.82
CA ASN A 10 6.72 13.04 16.23
C ASN A 10 7.94 13.82 15.71
N GLU A 11 9.04 13.14 15.42
CA GLU A 11 10.29 13.76 14.96
C GLU A 11 10.54 13.49 13.47
N ASP A 12 11.17 14.46 12.82
CA ASP A 12 11.65 14.28 11.44
C ASP A 12 12.97 13.53 11.44
N ILE A 13 12.90 12.25 11.08
CA ILE A 13 14.08 11.40 11.03
C ILE A 13 14.69 11.49 9.65
N LYS A 14 15.95 11.94 9.61
CA LYS A 14 16.72 11.96 8.39
C LYS A 14 17.49 10.65 8.23
N PHE A 15 17.40 10.08 7.05
CA PHE A 15 18.19 8.94 6.59
C PHE A 15 19.04 9.36 5.39
N ASP A 16 20.17 8.72 5.20
CA ASP A 16 20.96 8.86 3.97
C ASP A 16 20.26 8.17 2.79
N LYS A 17 20.71 8.48 1.57
CA LYS A 17 20.06 8.00 0.33
C LYS A 17 19.96 6.48 0.25
N GLU A 18 21.01 5.75 0.63
CA GLU A 18 21.03 4.28 0.54
C GLU A 18 20.04 3.67 1.52
N THR A 19 19.99 4.17 2.77
CA THR A 19 19.02 3.73 3.77
C THR A 19 17.59 4.04 3.32
N MET A 20 17.35 5.19 2.67
CA MET A 20 16.04 5.52 2.12
C MET A 20 15.62 4.56 1.01
N ILE A 21 16.54 4.16 0.12
CA ILE A 21 16.27 3.12 -0.88
C ILE A 21 15.85 1.81 -0.21
N GLY A 22 16.60 1.35 0.79
CA GLY A 22 16.22 0.16 1.57
C GLY A 22 14.85 0.28 2.24
N ILE A 23 14.52 1.44 2.79
CA ILE A 23 13.20 1.72 3.37
C ILE A 23 12.10 1.59 2.30
N PHE A 24 12.29 2.16 1.12
CA PHE A 24 11.30 2.06 0.04
C PHE A 24 11.17 0.63 -0.49
N CYS A 25 12.26 -0.11 -0.67
CA CYS A 25 12.21 -1.51 -1.07
C CYS A 25 11.40 -2.34 -0.07
N LEU A 26 11.71 -2.21 1.22
CA LEU A 26 11.01 -2.94 2.26
C LEU A 26 9.54 -2.54 2.37
N LEU A 27 9.24 -1.24 2.19
CA LEU A 27 7.87 -0.73 2.14
C LEU A 27 7.07 -1.39 1.01
N VAL A 28 7.64 -1.44 -0.20
CA VAL A 28 7.04 -2.04 -1.40
C VAL A 28 6.75 -3.53 -1.18
N VAL A 29 7.71 -4.28 -0.65
CA VAL A 29 7.56 -5.71 -0.37
C VAL A 29 6.44 -5.95 0.65
N ILE A 30 6.52 -5.29 1.80
CA ILE A 30 5.55 -5.46 2.88
C ILE A 30 4.13 -5.12 2.41
N THR A 31 3.95 -3.98 1.76
CA THR A 31 2.61 -3.52 1.38
C THR A 31 2.02 -4.32 0.22
N GLY A 32 2.84 -4.75 -0.73
CA GLY A 32 2.41 -5.64 -1.81
C GLY A 32 1.94 -7.00 -1.29
N MET A 33 2.65 -7.58 -0.32
CA MET A 33 2.24 -8.81 0.36
C MET A 33 0.97 -8.62 1.21
N PHE A 34 0.86 -7.52 1.95
CA PHE A 34 -0.36 -7.20 2.69
C PHE A 34 -1.57 -7.05 1.77
N GLY A 35 -1.39 -6.40 0.63
CA GLY A 35 -2.44 -6.29 -0.38
C GLY A 35 -2.90 -7.65 -0.89
N PHE A 36 -1.96 -8.56 -1.16
CA PHE A 36 -2.28 -9.93 -1.55
C PHE A 36 -3.07 -10.67 -0.46
N ILE A 37 -2.63 -10.62 0.79
CA ILE A 37 -3.31 -11.27 1.92
C ILE A 37 -4.73 -10.70 2.08
N TYR A 38 -4.87 -9.37 2.00
CA TYR A 38 -6.18 -8.73 2.09
C TYR A 38 -7.12 -9.20 0.99
N GLU A 39 -6.69 -9.19 -0.27
CA GLU A 39 -7.54 -9.65 -1.38
C GLU A 39 -7.85 -11.15 -1.29
N PHE A 40 -6.87 -11.96 -0.92
CA PHE A 40 -7.08 -13.38 -0.70
C PHE A 40 -8.19 -13.63 0.34
N ILE A 41 -8.12 -12.98 1.50
CA ILE A 41 -9.14 -13.10 2.55
C ILE A 41 -10.49 -12.58 2.06
N PHE A 42 -10.48 -11.40 1.41
CA PHE A 42 -11.71 -10.78 0.90
C PHE A 42 -12.43 -11.70 -0.10
N TYR A 43 -11.74 -12.22 -1.10
CA TYR A 43 -12.34 -13.10 -2.10
C TYR A 43 -12.71 -14.47 -1.55
N TYR A 44 -11.98 -14.98 -0.58
CA TYR A 44 -12.33 -16.21 0.10
C TYR A 44 -13.71 -16.13 0.76
N PHE A 45 -13.96 -15.09 1.54
CA PHE A 45 -15.25 -14.91 2.22
C PHE A 45 -16.39 -14.45 1.30
N ASN A 46 -16.09 -13.85 0.18
CA ASN A 46 -17.13 -13.39 -0.76
C ASN A 46 -17.38 -14.37 -1.94
N GLY A 47 -16.89 -15.60 -1.86
CA GLY A 47 -17.13 -16.64 -2.85
C GLY A 47 -16.44 -16.42 -4.20
N GLY A 48 -15.60 -15.40 -4.32
CA GLY A 48 -14.90 -15.02 -5.54
C GLY A 48 -13.56 -15.74 -5.77
N MET A 49 -13.23 -16.78 -5.00
CA MET A 49 -11.93 -17.49 -5.12
C MET A 49 -11.69 -18.10 -6.50
N LYS A 50 -12.73 -18.46 -7.26
CA LYS A 50 -12.59 -18.96 -8.63
C LYS A 50 -11.97 -17.93 -9.58
N THR A 51 -12.09 -16.63 -9.27
CA THR A 51 -11.53 -15.53 -10.03
C THR A 51 -10.27 -14.95 -9.40
N PHE A 52 -9.90 -15.43 -8.21
CA PHE A 52 -8.68 -15.05 -7.52
C PHE A 52 -7.51 -15.86 -8.07
N TYR A 53 -7.08 -15.56 -9.27
CA TYR A 53 -5.79 -16.00 -9.75
C TYR A 53 -4.76 -14.97 -9.38
N TRP A 54 -3.61 -15.39 -8.86
CA TRP A 54 -2.36 -14.62 -8.70
C TRP A 54 -2.42 -13.20 -9.31
N ARG A 55 -3.30 -12.34 -8.80
CA ARG A 55 -3.59 -11.03 -9.39
C ARG A 55 -2.39 -10.08 -9.39
N GLY A 56 -1.40 -10.34 -8.60
CA GLY A 56 -0.11 -9.67 -8.64
C GLY A 56 0.81 -10.18 -9.73
N GLY A 57 0.46 -11.31 -10.30
CA GLY A 57 0.96 -11.78 -11.58
C GLY A 57 2.35 -12.35 -11.62
N ASN A 58 3.01 -12.71 -10.54
CA ASN A 58 4.37 -13.22 -10.67
C ASN A 58 4.68 -14.25 -9.59
N PHE A 59 5.91 -14.57 -9.35
CA PHE A 59 6.38 -15.63 -8.47
C PHE A 59 6.05 -15.44 -6.98
N LEU A 60 5.67 -14.24 -6.57
CA LEU A 60 5.41 -13.91 -5.17
C LEU A 60 3.94 -13.53 -4.96
N PRO A 61 3.36 -13.83 -3.79
CA PRO A 61 2.03 -13.36 -3.37
C PRO A 61 2.06 -11.85 -3.13
N TRP A 62 2.01 -11.07 -4.19
CA TRP A 62 2.23 -9.65 -4.18
C TRP A 62 1.34 -8.93 -5.21
N ILE A 63 0.80 -7.76 -4.83
CA ILE A 63 -0.06 -6.95 -5.70
C ILE A 63 0.53 -5.54 -5.85
N ASN A 64 0.87 -5.19 -7.08
CA ASN A 64 1.59 -3.97 -7.45
C ASN A 64 0.90 -2.69 -7.01
N ILE A 65 -0.43 -2.60 -7.10
CA ILE A 65 -1.17 -1.37 -6.79
C ILE A 65 -1.01 -0.97 -5.31
N TYR A 66 -0.92 -1.94 -4.39
CA TYR A 66 -0.68 -1.67 -2.97
C TYR A 66 0.75 -1.15 -2.73
N ALA A 67 1.72 -1.73 -3.43
CA ALA A 67 3.11 -1.29 -3.37
C ALA A 67 3.26 0.15 -3.89
N THR A 68 2.73 0.43 -5.07
CA THR A 68 2.76 1.78 -5.67
C THR A 68 1.98 2.78 -4.82
N GLY A 69 0.79 2.40 -4.36
CA GLY A 69 -0.05 3.21 -3.49
C GLY A 69 0.66 3.58 -2.19
N SER A 70 1.43 2.67 -1.59
CA SER A 70 2.17 2.92 -0.36
C SER A 70 3.25 4.00 -0.52
N ILE A 71 3.97 3.99 -1.64
CA ILE A 71 4.95 5.04 -1.95
C ILE A 71 4.25 6.39 -2.11
N MET A 72 3.15 6.45 -2.87
CA MET A 72 2.39 7.68 -3.06
C MET A 72 1.83 8.22 -1.73
N ILE A 73 1.25 7.34 -0.90
CA ILE A 73 0.77 7.70 0.44
C ILE A 73 1.92 8.28 1.27
N TYR A 74 3.07 7.61 1.32
CA TYR A 74 4.23 8.13 2.05
C TYR A 74 4.63 9.52 1.57
N LEU A 75 4.83 9.69 0.27
CA LEU A 75 5.30 10.96 -0.30
C LEU A 75 4.33 12.11 -0.04
N LEU A 76 3.03 11.87 -0.14
CA LEU A 76 2.00 12.90 -0.04
C LEU A 76 1.54 13.18 1.40
N THR A 77 1.63 12.19 2.29
CA THR A 77 1.02 12.33 3.62
C THR A 77 2.00 12.32 4.79
N TYR A 78 3.24 11.87 4.61
CA TYR A 78 4.18 11.73 5.72
C TYR A 78 4.44 13.04 6.48
N LYS A 79 4.49 14.17 5.78
CA LYS A 79 4.64 15.50 6.41
C LYS A 79 3.44 15.87 7.28
N ASP A 80 2.27 15.37 6.94
CA ASP A 80 1.01 15.61 7.65
C ASP A 80 0.66 14.49 8.65
N ARG A 81 1.59 13.59 8.98
CA ARG A 81 1.37 12.44 9.87
C ARG A 81 0.85 12.78 11.27
N LYS A 82 0.95 14.04 11.70
CA LYS A 82 0.32 14.51 12.96
C LYS A 82 -1.18 14.78 12.82
N LYS A 83 -1.73 14.70 11.61
CA LYS A 83 -3.13 14.98 11.28
C LYS A 83 -3.79 13.74 10.65
N PRO A 84 -4.23 12.75 11.45
CA PRO A 84 -4.69 11.46 10.94
C PRO A 84 -5.85 11.57 9.95
N LEU A 85 -6.80 12.49 10.18
CA LEU A 85 -7.90 12.72 9.25
C LEU A 85 -7.40 13.23 7.89
N LYS A 86 -6.39 14.11 7.88
CA LYS A 86 -5.79 14.59 6.62
C LYS A 86 -5.07 13.45 5.89
N VAL A 87 -4.31 12.63 6.62
CA VAL A 87 -3.67 11.41 6.05
C VAL A 87 -4.72 10.53 5.41
N PHE A 88 -5.80 10.22 6.10
CA PHE A 88 -6.89 9.41 5.59
C PHE A 88 -7.51 10.00 4.31
N LEU A 89 -7.94 11.26 4.34
CA LEU A 89 -8.63 11.90 3.21
C LEU A 89 -7.73 12.04 1.98
N VAL A 90 -6.48 12.47 2.15
CA VAL A 90 -5.51 12.56 1.06
C VAL A 90 -5.26 11.18 0.45
N SER A 91 -5.14 10.15 1.29
CA SER A 91 -4.95 8.79 0.81
C SER A 91 -6.15 8.24 0.05
N VAL A 92 -7.38 8.46 0.52
CA VAL A 92 -8.62 8.09 -0.19
C VAL A 92 -8.64 8.68 -1.60
N ILE A 93 -8.34 9.98 -1.73
CA ILE A 93 -8.34 10.66 -3.03
C ILE A 93 -7.21 10.11 -3.91
N THR A 94 -6.00 10.04 -3.38
CA THR A 94 -4.80 9.61 -4.13
C THR A 94 -4.92 8.18 -4.63
N THR A 95 -5.37 7.26 -3.75
CA THR A 95 -5.51 5.85 -4.14
C THR A 95 -6.70 5.63 -5.07
N GLY A 96 -7.77 6.41 -4.92
CA GLY A 96 -8.88 6.37 -5.87
C GLY A 96 -8.45 6.79 -7.29
N ILE A 97 -7.64 7.83 -7.40
CA ILE A 97 -7.04 8.25 -8.68
C ILE A 97 -6.12 7.15 -9.22
N LEU A 98 -5.24 6.61 -8.39
CA LEU A 98 -4.31 5.54 -8.77
C LEU A 98 -5.08 4.31 -9.27
N GLU A 99 -6.09 3.86 -8.54
CA GLU A 99 -6.90 2.69 -8.86
C GLU A 99 -7.67 2.88 -10.16
N TYR A 100 -8.29 4.04 -10.34
CA TYR A 100 -9.01 4.36 -11.57
C TYR A 100 -8.10 4.33 -12.80
N PHE A 101 -6.97 5.05 -12.76
CA PHE A 101 -6.07 5.11 -13.92
C PHE A 101 -5.31 3.80 -14.15
N SER A 102 -5.00 3.05 -13.10
CA SER A 102 -4.40 1.71 -13.23
C SER A 102 -5.39 0.74 -13.90
N GLY A 103 -6.65 0.72 -13.47
CA GLY A 103 -7.70 -0.10 -14.07
C GLY A 103 -7.97 0.27 -15.52
N LEU A 104 -8.11 1.57 -15.80
CA LEU A 104 -8.31 2.10 -17.15
C LEU A 104 -7.12 1.74 -18.06
N GLY A 105 -5.89 1.93 -17.59
CA GLY A 105 -4.68 1.62 -18.35
C GLY A 105 -4.56 0.13 -18.67
N MET A 106 -4.81 -0.74 -17.70
CA MET A 106 -4.80 -2.19 -17.93
C MET A 106 -5.88 -2.62 -18.92
N ASP A 107 -7.09 -2.06 -18.80
CA ASP A 107 -8.20 -2.38 -19.71
C ASP A 107 -7.95 -1.86 -21.14
N LYS A 108 -7.57 -0.59 -21.30
CA LYS A 108 -7.47 0.07 -22.61
C LYS A 108 -6.13 -0.13 -23.31
N ILE A 109 -5.04 -0.24 -22.58
CA ILE A 109 -3.68 -0.35 -23.15
C ILE A 109 -3.25 -1.81 -23.22
N ALA A 110 -3.43 -2.56 -22.13
CA ALA A 110 -3.01 -3.97 -22.07
C ALA A 110 -4.11 -4.96 -22.49
N GLY A 111 -5.32 -4.49 -22.78
CA GLY A 111 -6.45 -5.34 -23.20
C GLY A 111 -6.89 -6.33 -22.10
N LYS A 112 -6.56 -6.06 -20.83
CA LYS A 112 -6.82 -6.95 -19.70
C LYS A 112 -7.48 -6.22 -18.55
N ARG A 113 -8.76 -6.49 -18.31
CA ARG A 113 -9.47 -5.99 -17.14
C ARG A 113 -9.12 -6.84 -15.92
N CYS A 114 -8.32 -6.28 -15.00
CA CYS A 114 -7.83 -7.01 -13.83
C CYS A 114 -8.88 -7.14 -12.73
N TRP A 115 -9.81 -6.17 -12.62
CA TRP A 115 -10.94 -6.16 -11.69
C TRP A 115 -12.12 -5.40 -12.27
N ASP A 116 -13.31 -5.65 -11.75
CA ASP A 116 -14.53 -4.96 -12.15
C ASP A 116 -15.50 -4.83 -10.98
N TYR A 117 -15.51 -3.67 -10.34
CA TYR A 117 -16.40 -3.40 -9.21
C TYR A 117 -17.88 -3.33 -9.58
N SER A 118 -18.23 -3.18 -10.86
CA SER A 118 -19.63 -3.20 -11.29
C SER A 118 -20.30 -4.56 -11.09
N GLN A 119 -19.50 -5.62 -11.03
CA GLN A 119 -19.95 -7.01 -10.83
C GLN A 119 -19.83 -7.47 -9.37
N GLU A 120 -19.30 -6.63 -8.48
CA GLU A 120 -19.11 -7.02 -7.08
C GLU A 120 -20.27 -6.53 -6.20
N ILE A 121 -20.72 -7.37 -5.26
CA ILE A 121 -21.80 -7.05 -4.30
C ILE A 121 -21.48 -5.77 -3.50
N LEU A 122 -20.23 -5.59 -3.13
CA LEU A 122 -19.75 -4.41 -2.39
C LEU A 122 -19.13 -3.33 -3.29
N GLY A 123 -19.42 -3.36 -4.59
CA GLY A 123 -18.93 -2.39 -5.57
C GLY A 123 -19.79 -1.12 -5.70
N ALA A 124 -20.58 -0.79 -4.66
CA ALA A 124 -21.44 0.39 -4.67
C ALA A 124 -20.67 1.68 -4.91
N LEU A 125 -21.31 2.63 -5.61
CA LEU A 125 -20.72 3.90 -6.03
C LEU A 125 -19.42 3.72 -6.79
N ASN A 126 -19.38 2.73 -7.70
CA ASN A 126 -18.23 2.55 -8.57
C ASN A 126 -18.25 3.56 -9.73
N ILE A 127 -17.05 3.87 -10.23
CA ILE A 127 -16.85 4.67 -11.43
C ILE A 127 -16.27 3.76 -12.51
N ASN A 128 -17.08 3.43 -13.51
CA ASN A 128 -16.74 2.56 -14.64
C ASN A 128 -16.22 1.16 -14.23
N GLY A 129 -16.50 0.72 -13.00
CA GLY A 129 -16.00 -0.52 -12.43
C GLY A 129 -14.50 -0.50 -12.05
N TYR A 130 -13.79 0.61 -12.25
CA TYR A 130 -12.34 0.70 -11.97
C TYR A 130 -12.04 1.10 -10.53
N VAL A 131 -12.93 1.87 -9.89
CA VAL A 131 -12.80 2.30 -8.49
C VAL A 131 -14.18 2.30 -7.82
N CYS A 132 -14.26 2.02 -6.53
CA CYS A 132 -15.51 2.09 -5.78
C CYS A 132 -15.31 2.69 -4.39
N LEU A 133 -16.41 3.07 -3.72
CA LEU A 133 -16.33 3.68 -2.39
C LEU A 133 -15.63 2.76 -1.38
N ARG A 134 -15.95 1.46 -1.39
CA ARG A 134 -15.31 0.49 -0.50
C ARG A 134 -13.80 0.46 -0.68
N SER A 135 -13.31 0.36 -1.92
CA SER A 135 -11.88 0.24 -2.19
C SER A 135 -11.10 1.44 -1.66
N VAL A 136 -11.57 2.66 -1.93
CA VAL A 136 -10.88 3.87 -1.48
C VAL A 136 -10.91 4.04 0.04
N LEU A 137 -12.01 3.65 0.71
CA LEU A 137 -12.09 3.68 2.17
C LEU A 137 -11.14 2.67 2.81
N VAL A 138 -11.04 1.47 2.24
CA VAL A 138 -10.06 0.44 2.68
C VAL A 138 -8.64 0.95 2.53
N PHE A 139 -8.30 1.56 1.40
CA PHE A 139 -6.98 2.19 1.23
C PHE A 139 -6.76 3.34 2.22
N GLY A 140 -7.79 4.12 2.54
CA GLY A 140 -7.73 5.13 3.59
C GLY A 140 -7.35 4.53 4.96
N VAL A 141 -7.97 3.41 5.35
CA VAL A 141 -7.63 2.69 6.59
C VAL A 141 -6.21 2.13 6.51
N PHE A 142 -5.83 1.51 5.39
CA PHE A 142 -4.48 0.99 5.19
C PHE A 142 -3.42 2.09 5.25
N SER A 143 -3.73 3.30 4.81
CA SER A 143 -2.82 4.44 4.93
C SER A 143 -2.52 4.81 6.38
N LEU A 144 -3.52 4.71 7.26
CA LEU A 144 -3.31 4.92 8.69
C LEU A 144 -2.41 3.81 9.28
N LEU A 145 -2.67 2.54 8.93
CA LEU A 145 -1.80 1.44 9.36
C LEU A 145 -0.37 1.62 8.83
N LEU A 146 -0.23 2.03 7.57
CA LEU A 146 1.06 2.30 6.94
C LEU A 146 1.84 3.38 7.68
N ILE A 147 1.25 4.56 7.87
CA ILE A 147 1.93 5.74 8.45
C ILE A 147 2.19 5.55 9.95
N TYR A 148 1.25 4.91 10.68
CA TYR A 148 1.32 4.86 12.14
C TYR A 148 1.87 3.54 12.69
N ILE A 149 1.96 2.48 11.89
CA ILE A 149 2.47 1.17 12.33
C ILE A 149 3.65 0.71 11.47
N VAL A 150 3.44 0.52 10.17
CA VAL A 150 4.44 -0.11 9.30
C VAL A 150 5.68 0.77 9.15
N LEU A 151 5.48 2.03 8.83
CA LEU A 151 6.59 2.96 8.58
C LEU A 151 7.48 3.20 9.82
N PRO A 152 6.93 3.48 11.03
CA PRO A 152 7.72 3.56 12.24
C PRO A 152 8.48 2.28 12.56
N LEU A 153 7.90 1.12 12.28
CA LEU A 153 8.59 -0.16 12.45
C LEU A 153 9.79 -0.30 11.49
N ILE A 154 9.60 0.04 10.22
CA ILE A 154 10.70 0.04 9.24
C ILE A 154 11.80 1.01 9.67
N PHE A 155 11.46 2.22 10.12
CA PHE A 155 12.42 3.21 10.59
C PHE A 155 13.18 2.72 11.83
N TYR A 156 12.48 2.07 12.76
CA TYR A 156 13.12 1.45 13.93
C TYR A 156 14.13 0.38 13.52
N ILE A 157 13.76 -0.50 12.59
CA ILE A 157 14.64 -1.55 12.07
C ILE A 157 15.85 -0.89 11.37
N ALA A 158 15.63 0.08 10.48
CA ALA A 158 16.68 0.78 9.76
C ALA A 158 17.70 1.46 10.70
N LYS A 159 17.23 2.05 11.82
CA LYS A 159 18.11 2.69 12.81
C LYS A 159 18.84 1.71 13.71
N LYS A 160 18.30 0.53 13.94
CA LYS A 160 18.88 -0.46 14.86
C LYS A 160 19.82 -1.43 14.15
N SER A 161 19.60 -1.70 12.89
CA SER A 161 20.36 -2.64 12.09
C SER A 161 21.68 -2.02 11.61
N ASN A 162 22.67 -2.87 11.31
CA ASN A 162 23.84 -2.43 10.55
C ASN A 162 23.36 -1.96 9.17
N LYS A 163 23.80 -0.76 8.75
CA LYS A 163 23.37 -0.12 7.50
C LYS A 163 23.54 -1.03 6.29
N LYS A 164 24.73 -1.65 6.11
CA LYS A 164 24.99 -2.53 4.96
C LYS A 164 24.03 -3.71 4.95
N VAL A 165 23.85 -4.36 6.11
CA VAL A 165 22.94 -5.51 6.23
C VAL A 165 21.51 -5.08 5.92
N PHE A 166 21.03 -3.96 6.49
CA PHE A 166 19.69 -3.47 6.25
C PHE A 166 19.44 -3.20 4.76
N VAL A 167 20.32 -2.41 4.12
CA VAL A 167 20.15 -2.01 2.72
C VAL A 167 20.23 -3.23 1.80
N THR A 168 21.24 -4.10 1.97
CA THR A 168 21.38 -5.30 1.14
C THR A 168 20.19 -6.24 1.26
N THR A 169 19.77 -6.53 2.49
CA THR A 169 18.59 -7.42 2.71
C THR A 169 17.31 -6.81 2.12
N SER A 170 17.10 -5.50 2.30
CA SER A 170 15.89 -4.83 1.78
C SER A 170 15.82 -4.75 0.25
N ILE A 171 16.97 -4.80 -0.44
CA ILE A 171 17.03 -4.79 -1.92
C ILE A 171 16.88 -6.22 -2.49
N ILE A 172 17.36 -7.23 -1.76
CA ILE A 172 17.28 -8.62 -2.22
C ILE A 172 15.87 -9.21 -2.05
N LEU A 173 15.12 -8.75 -1.04
CA LEU A 173 13.73 -9.13 -0.81
C LEU A 173 12.82 -8.59 -1.90
#